data_b70848e693f75aac34dfc8733a1fbfcb
#
_entry.id   b70848e693f75aac34dfc8733a1fbfcb
#
_cell.length_a   1.000
_cell.length_b   1.000
_cell.length_c   1.000
_cell.angle_alpha   90.00
_cell.angle_beta   90.00
_cell.angle_gamma   90.00
#
_symmetry.space_group_name_H-M   'P 1'
#
loop_
_entity.id
_entity.type
_entity.pdbx_description
1 polymer ?
#
loop_
_entity_poly.entity_id
_entity_poly.type
_entity_poly.pdbx_seq_one_letter_code
_entity_poly.pdbx_strand_id
1 'polypeptide(L)'
;MKIAIICFSLTGWETGRRLKEGLESGENTVTLEGKSRYLPEGIKESTGQWTGTRFSDSDAIIFVGACGIAVRSIAPYIQKKTKDSAVLVIDECGKFVISLLSGHLGGANALTLKAAEILKAEPVVTTATDLHNRFAVDVFAKKNGCEILNMKAAKEVSAALLAGKSVGFFSDFPWEGELPKGLVLCEGTEENLPETGVSVSIYKNRKPFKETVSIVPPAVVLGMGCRKGKDTESVRKAAEKALKTAEIYQEAVACLTSIDIKKEEEAFLSLSGEWEIPFLTYTGEELLEAPGEFTPSSFVHSVTGVDNVCERSAVLGAGKGTLIQKKTGENGVTTALALRDWRIRFE
;
A
#
# COMPACT_ATOMS: atom_id res chain seq x y z
N MET A 1 -4.47 13.53 -4.29
CA MET A 1 -3.21 13.49 -5.08
C MET A 1 -2.70 14.90 -5.33
N LYS A 2 -1.37 15.07 -5.34
CA LYS A 2 -0.71 16.31 -5.77
C LYS A 2 -0.33 16.17 -7.26
N ILE A 3 -0.94 16.98 -8.13
CA ILE A 3 -0.83 16.88 -9.58
C ILE A 3 -0.24 18.19 -10.13
N ALA A 4 0.81 18.07 -10.96
CA ALA A 4 1.43 19.21 -11.62
C ALA A 4 1.17 19.15 -13.13
N ILE A 5 0.63 20.24 -13.70
CA ILE A 5 0.33 20.37 -15.13
C ILE A 5 1.24 21.44 -15.73
N ILE A 6 1.87 21.13 -16.87
CA ILE A 6 2.66 22.10 -17.64
C ILE A 6 2.15 22.21 -19.07
N CYS A 7 2.03 23.45 -19.55
CA CYS A 7 1.56 23.78 -20.89
C CYS A 7 2.60 24.64 -21.65
N PHE A 8 2.58 24.57 -22.99
CA PHE A 8 3.57 25.22 -23.86
C PHE A 8 2.97 26.20 -24.87
N SER A 9 1.65 26.20 -25.03
CA SER A 9 0.90 27.06 -25.96
C SER A 9 -0.38 27.60 -25.33
N LEU A 10 -0.99 28.63 -25.90
CA LEU A 10 -2.27 29.16 -25.42
C LEU A 10 -3.38 28.11 -25.54
N THR A 11 -3.43 27.34 -26.64
CA THR A 11 -4.38 26.23 -26.78
C THR A 11 -4.20 25.18 -25.70
N GLY A 12 -2.95 24.78 -25.44
CA GLY A 12 -2.61 23.84 -24.36
C GLY A 12 -2.95 24.39 -22.99
N TRP A 13 -2.81 25.70 -22.76
CA TRP A 13 -3.19 26.35 -21.51
C TRP A 13 -4.70 26.23 -21.24
N GLU A 14 -5.53 26.47 -22.24
CA GLU A 14 -6.98 26.30 -22.10
C GLU A 14 -7.38 24.84 -21.81
N THR A 15 -6.72 23.91 -22.47
CA THR A 15 -6.90 22.47 -22.20
C THR A 15 -6.46 22.13 -20.76
N GLY A 16 -5.29 22.63 -20.34
CA GLY A 16 -4.79 22.45 -18.98
C GLY A 16 -5.69 23.06 -17.91
N ARG A 17 -6.29 24.26 -18.17
CA ARG A 17 -7.22 24.92 -17.27
C ARG A 17 -8.50 24.09 -17.08
N ARG A 18 -9.10 23.60 -18.16
CA ARG A 18 -10.30 22.72 -18.09
C ARG A 18 -10.00 21.45 -17.32
N LEU A 19 -8.81 20.86 -17.54
CA LEU A 19 -8.40 19.68 -16.82
C LEU A 19 -8.20 19.94 -15.32
N LYS A 20 -7.53 21.04 -14.97
CA LYS A 20 -7.34 21.48 -13.59
C LYS A 20 -8.67 21.61 -12.88
N GLU A 21 -9.62 22.38 -13.43
CA GLU A 21 -10.96 22.59 -12.86
C GLU A 21 -11.69 21.25 -12.62
N GLY A 22 -11.60 20.31 -13.57
CA GLY A 22 -12.23 19.00 -13.44
C GLY A 22 -11.56 18.09 -12.39
N LEU A 23 -10.23 18.16 -12.25
CA LEU A 23 -9.49 17.36 -11.27
C LEU A 23 -9.59 17.92 -9.84
N GLU A 24 -9.68 19.23 -9.65
CA GLU A 24 -9.85 19.90 -8.36
C GLU A 24 -11.24 19.69 -7.73
N SER A 25 -12.22 19.23 -8.51
CA SER A 25 -13.56 18.88 -7.97
C SER A 25 -13.53 17.68 -7.00
N GLY A 26 -12.40 16.99 -6.87
CA GLY A 26 -12.13 15.92 -5.90
C GLY A 26 -11.12 16.36 -4.84
N GLU A 27 -10.56 15.40 -4.11
CA GLU A 27 -9.53 15.62 -3.06
C GLU A 27 -8.11 15.83 -3.63
N ASN A 28 -7.98 16.42 -4.83
CA ASN A 28 -6.69 16.63 -5.47
C ASN A 28 -6.23 18.09 -5.30
N THR A 29 -4.92 18.27 -5.13
CA THR A 29 -4.27 19.57 -5.24
C THR A 29 -3.62 19.67 -6.61
N VAL A 30 -4.04 20.60 -7.46
CA VAL A 30 -3.58 20.70 -8.85
C VAL A 30 -2.90 22.03 -9.11
N THR A 31 -1.66 22.01 -9.61
CA THR A 31 -0.96 23.19 -10.10
C THR A 31 -0.97 23.22 -11.63
N LEU A 32 -1.09 24.40 -12.23
CA LEU A 32 -1.02 24.62 -13.67
C LEU A 32 0.01 25.70 -13.96
N GLU A 33 1.03 25.39 -14.75
CA GLU A 33 2.14 26.28 -15.06
C GLU A 33 2.42 26.31 -16.57
N GLY A 34 2.91 27.45 -17.07
CA GLY A 34 3.17 27.64 -18.49
C GLY A 34 4.66 27.78 -18.80
N LYS A 35 5.16 27.16 -19.87
CA LYS A 35 6.53 27.33 -20.37
C LYS A 35 6.53 28.13 -21.66
N SER A 36 6.02 29.36 -21.56
CA SER A 36 6.09 30.36 -22.65
C SER A 36 5.94 31.76 -22.07
N ARG A 37 6.63 32.74 -22.66
CA ARG A 37 6.49 34.17 -22.29
C ARG A 37 5.10 34.75 -22.59
N TYR A 38 4.28 34.02 -23.32
CA TYR A 38 2.93 34.42 -23.72
C TYR A 38 1.84 33.80 -22.84
N LEU A 39 2.24 32.96 -21.87
CA LEU A 39 1.30 32.28 -20.99
C LEU A 39 1.23 32.97 -19.61
N PRO A 40 0.06 32.95 -18.95
CA PRO A 40 -0.05 33.27 -17.53
C PRO A 40 0.84 32.31 -16.72
N GLU A 41 1.29 32.73 -15.54
CA GLU A 41 2.08 31.91 -14.62
C GLU A 41 3.28 31.21 -15.28
N GLY A 42 4.03 31.97 -16.10
CA GLY A 42 5.18 31.46 -16.84
C GLY A 42 6.35 31.08 -15.93
N ILE A 43 6.81 29.83 -16.01
CA ILE A 43 8.00 29.37 -15.30
C ILE A 43 9.28 29.92 -15.94
N LYS A 44 10.23 30.38 -15.08
CA LYS A 44 11.54 30.90 -15.53
C LYS A 44 12.54 29.77 -15.77
N GLU A 45 12.49 28.71 -14.97
CA GLU A 45 13.36 27.55 -15.06
C GLU A 45 13.16 26.75 -16.37
N SER A 46 14.12 25.91 -16.73
CA SER A 46 13.97 25.00 -17.87
C SER A 46 12.90 23.94 -17.58
N THR A 47 12.27 23.39 -18.65
CA THR A 47 11.31 22.30 -18.49
C THR A 47 11.91 21.10 -17.75
N GLY A 48 13.21 20.81 -17.99
CA GLY A 48 13.90 19.71 -17.27
C GLY A 48 14.05 20.00 -15.76
N GLN A 49 14.41 21.21 -15.36
CA GLN A 49 14.51 21.59 -13.94
C GLN A 49 13.14 21.53 -13.26
N TRP A 50 12.11 22.09 -13.90
CA TRP A 50 10.72 22.00 -13.43
C TRP A 50 10.30 20.55 -13.23
N THR A 51 10.56 19.70 -14.22
CA THR A 51 10.24 18.27 -14.15
C THR A 51 10.95 17.58 -12.99
N GLY A 52 12.25 17.87 -12.77
CA GLY A 52 13.00 17.28 -11.65
C GLY A 52 12.41 17.62 -10.28
N THR A 53 12.00 18.87 -10.09
CA THR A 53 11.31 19.29 -8.85
C THR A 53 9.98 18.55 -8.69
N ARG A 54 9.16 18.52 -9.75
CA ARG A 54 7.82 17.88 -9.70
C ARG A 54 7.89 16.35 -9.59
N PHE A 55 8.93 15.74 -10.13
CA PHE A 55 9.14 14.29 -10.03
C PHE A 55 9.40 13.82 -8.59
N SER A 56 9.91 14.71 -7.73
CA SER A 56 10.18 14.41 -6.31
C SER A 56 9.05 14.84 -5.37
N ASP A 57 8.21 15.82 -5.77
CA ASP A 57 7.24 16.46 -4.87
C ASP A 57 5.77 16.25 -5.27
N SER A 58 5.50 15.58 -6.41
CA SER A 58 4.14 15.38 -6.93
C SER A 58 3.85 13.90 -7.21
N ASP A 59 2.60 13.50 -7.00
CA ASP A 59 2.13 12.14 -7.30
C ASP A 59 1.99 11.91 -8.81
N ALA A 60 1.66 12.99 -9.56
CA ALA A 60 1.50 12.93 -11.00
C ALA A 60 1.97 14.21 -11.71
N ILE A 61 2.51 14.03 -12.92
CA ILE A 61 2.91 15.11 -13.81
C ILE A 61 2.18 14.97 -15.15
N ILE A 62 1.56 16.05 -15.62
CA ILE A 62 0.83 16.08 -16.87
C ILE A 62 1.45 17.12 -17.81
N PHE A 63 1.92 16.66 -18.96
CA PHE A 63 2.41 17.51 -20.04
C PHE A 63 1.29 17.75 -21.05
N VAL A 64 0.86 19.01 -21.22
CA VAL A 64 -0.06 19.38 -22.29
C VAL A 64 0.76 19.88 -23.47
N GLY A 65 1.11 18.98 -24.38
CA GLY A 65 2.00 19.25 -25.53
C GLY A 65 2.54 17.95 -26.16
N ALA A 66 3.64 18.06 -26.91
CA ALA A 66 4.20 16.93 -27.63
C ALA A 66 4.87 15.88 -26.71
N CYS A 67 4.60 14.57 -26.94
CA CYS A 67 5.23 13.45 -26.23
C CYS A 67 6.76 13.56 -26.13
N GLY A 68 7.42 14.01 -27.21
CA GLY A 68 8.87 14.15 -27.23
C GLY A 68 9.42 15.18 -26.22
N ILE A 69 8.62 16.18 -25.82
CA ILE A 69 9.00 17.13 -24.76
C ILE A 69 8.96 16.39 -23.43
N ALA A 70 7.86 15.68 -23.13
CA ALA A 70 7.72 14.92 -21.90
C ALA A 70 8.84 13.89 -21.74
N VAL A 71 9.08 13.05 -22.77
CA VAL A 71 10.11 12.00 -22.74
C VAL A 71 11.50 12.58 -22.42
N ARG A 72 11.92 13.64 -23.13
CA ARG A 72 13.22 14.28 -22.87
C ARG A 72 13.31 14.91 -21.49
N SER A 73 12.20 15.43 -20.97
CA SER A 73 12.18 16.09 -19.67
C SER A 73 12.22 15.11 -18.50
N ILE A 74 11.56 13.94 -18.60
CA ILE A 74 11.52 12.93 -17.53
C ILE A 74 12.74 12.00 -17.55
N ALA A 75 13.37 11.77 -18.71
CA ALA A 75 14.43 10.77 -18.88
C ALA A 75 15.54 10.81 -17.80
N PRO A 76 16.04 11.98 -17.35
CA PRO A 76 17.08 12.05 -16.31
C PRO A 76 16.61 11.61 -14.92
N TYR A 77 15.30 11.55 -14.66
CA TYR A 77 14.72 11.35 -13.34
C TYR A 77 14.08 9.97 -13.17
N ILE A 78 13.92 9.20 -14.24
CA ILE A 78 13.35 7.85 -14.20
C ILE A 78 14.27 6.92 -13.41
N GLN A 79 13.72 6.26 -12.38
CA GLN A 79 14.45 5.34 -11.49
C GLN A 79 13.86 3.93 -11.50
N LYS A 80 12.66 3.80 -10.95
CA LYS A 80 11.97 2.51 -10.77
C LYS A 80 10.46 2.70 -10.87
N LYS A 81 9.78 1.76 -11.53
CA LYS A 81 8.31 1.77 -11.68
C LYS A 81 7.51 1.81 -10.37
N THR A 82 8.14 1.53 -9.23
CA THR A 82 7.53 1.56 -7.89
C THR A 82 7.71 2.90 -7.17
N LYS A 83 8.56 3.81 -7.71
CA LYS A 83 8.88 5.11 -7.10
C LYS A 83 8.56 6.28 -8.02
N ASP A 84 8.57 6.05 -9.33
CA ASP A 84 8.39 7.11 -10.31
C ASP A 84 6.95 7.61 -10.28
N SER A 85 6.77 8.94 -10.29
CA SER A 85 5.46 9.59 -10.37
C SER A 85 4.71 9.18 -11.64
N ALA A 86 3.39 9.22 -11.60
CA ALA A 86 2.57 9.06 -12.79
C ALA A 86 2.87 10.15 -13.82
N VAL A 87 3.08 9.79 -15.09
CA VAL A 87 3.26 10.78 -16.15
C VAL A 87 2.26 10.58 -17.27
N LEU A 88 1.51 11.65 -17.56
CA LEU A 88 0.59 11.70 -18.68
C LEU A 88 1.05 12.74 -19.71
N VAL A 89 0.71 12.48 -20.97
CA VAL A 89 0.81 13.47 -22.04
C VAL A 89 -0.56 13.67 -22.67
N ILE A 90 -0.92 14.93 -22.88
CA ILE A 90 -2.15 15.33 -23.54
C ILE A 90 -1.77 16.22 -24.71
N ASP A 91 -2.31 15.97 -25.89
CA ASP A 91 -2.10 16.91 -27.01
C ASP A 91 -2.75 18.26 -26.68
N GLU A 92 -2.25 19.34 -27.28
CA GLU A 92 -2.71 20.69 -26.93
C GLU A 92 -4.21 20.94 -27.18
N CYS A 93 -4.82 20.17 -28.09
CA CYS A 93 -6.24 20.25 -28.38
C CYS A 93 -7.10 19.39 -27.45
N GLY A 94 -6.48 18.57 -26.60
CA GLY A 94 -7.17 17.68 -25.67
C GLY A 94 -7.94 16.55 -26.35
N LYS A 95 -7.42 16.02 -27.47
CA LYS A 95 -8.01 14.89 -28.20
C LYS A 95 -7.58 13.55 -27.64
N PHE A 96 -6.32 13.44 -27.21
CA PHE A 96 -5.71 12.22 -26.71
C PHE A 96 -5.12 12.44 -25.32
N VAL A 97 -5.37 11.51 -24.41
CA VAL A 97 -4.71 11.45 -23.09
C VAL A 97 -3.91 10.16 -23.04
N ILE A 98 -2.59 10.30 -22.96
CA ILE A 98 -1.64 9.20 -23.09
C ILE A 98 -1.02 8.89 -21.73
N SER A 99 -1.17 7.65 -21.23
CA SER A 99 -0.42 7.12 -20.09
C SER A 99 1.02 6.83 -20.51
N LEU A 100 1.96 7.70 -20.11
CA LEU A 100 3.35 7.62 -20.57
C LEU A 100 4.25 6.82 -19.64
N LEU A 101 4.11 7.00 -18.31
CA LEU A 101 4.95 6.34 -17.31
C LEU A 101 4.14 6.00 -16.06
N SER A 102 4.53 4.92 -15.36
CA SER A 102 3.94 4.46 -14.08
C SER A 102 2.44 4.16 -14.16
N GLY A 103 2.04 3.41 -15.21
CA GLY A 103 0.65 3.10 -15.54
C GLY A 103 -0.13 2.47 -14.39
N HIS A 104 0.39 1.38 -13.78
CA HIS A 104 -0.28 0.62 -12.72
C HIS A 104 -0.04 1.23 -11.32
N LEU A 105 1.11 0.94 -10.71
CA LEU A 105 1.42 1.35 -9.33
C LEU A 105 1.42 2.86 -9.15
N GLY A 106 1.94 3.61 -10.12
CA GLY A 106 1.91 5.07 -10.10
C GLY A 106 0.53 5.67 -10.35
N GLY A 107 -0.42 4.89 -10.92
CA GLY A 107 -1.80 5.32 -11.15
C GLY A 107 -2.01 6.12 -12.45
N ALA A 108 -1.02 6.16 -13.39
CA ALA A 108 -1.16 6.92 -14.61
C ALA A 108 -2.32 6.42 -15.49
N ASN A 109 -2.60 5.11 -15.53
CA ASN A 109 -3.72 4.57 -16.31
C ASN A 109 -5.08 5.06 -15.77
N ALA A 110 -5.30 4.98 -14.46
CA ALA A 110 -6.52 5.47 -13.83
C ALA A 110 -6.71 6.99 -14.03
N LEU A 111 -5.61 7.75 -13.87
CA LEU A 111 -5.64 9.20 -14.09
C LEU A 111 -5.86 9.54 -15.57
N THR A 112 -5.35 8.74 -16.50
CA THR A 112 -5.61 8.87 -17.96
C THR A 112 -7.09 8.73 -18.28
N LEU A 113 -7.77 7.72 -17.73
CA LEU A 113 -9.21 7.53 -17.93
C LEU A 113 -10.01 8.72 -17.36
N LYS A 114 -9.69 9.16 -16.14
CA LYS A 114 -10.34 10.31 -15.52
C LYS A 114 -10.11 11.63 -16.29
N ALA A 115 -8.89 11.87 -16.73
CA ALA A 115 -8.56 13.06 -17.52
C ALA A 115 -9.25 13.05 -18.91
N ALA A 116 -9.34 11.87 -19.53
CA ALA A 116 -10.03 11.68 -20.80
C ALA A 116 -11.55 11.95 -20.65
N GLU A 117 -12.17 11.49 -19.58
CA GLU A 117 -13.58 11.78 -19.27
C GLU A 117 -13.82 13.30 -19.11
N ILE A 118 -12.97 14.00 -18.36
CA ILE A 118 -13.07 15.46 -18.13
C ILE A 118 -12.97 16.23 -19.46
N LEU A 119 -12.00 15.84 -20.31
CA LEU A 119 -11.72 16.53 -21.56
C LEU A 119 -12.60 16.05 -22.72
N LYS A 120 -13.32 14.95 -22.57
CA LYS A 120 -13.98 14.18 -23.64
C LYS A 120 -12.99 13.75 -24.71
N ALA A 121 -11.84 13.26 -24.28
CA ALA A 121 -10.71 12.84 -25.08
C ALA A 121 -10.66 11.32 -25.25
N GLU A 122 -9.85 10.83 -26.19
CA GLU A 122 -9.51 9.41 -26.34
C GLU A 122 -8.40 9.02 -25.34
N PRO A 123 -8.62 8.08 -24.43
CA PRO A 123 -7.58 7.58 -23.54
C PRO A 123 -6.68 6.59 -24.29
N VAL A 124 -5.36 6.76 -24.17
CA VAL A 124 -4.36 5.87 -24.76
C VAL A 124 -3.62 5.15 -23.64
N VAL A 125 -4.07 3.93 -23.34
CA VAL A 125 -3.42 3.02 -22.39
C VAL A 125 -2.83 1.85 -23.17
N THR A 126 -1.53 1.58 -23.00
CA THR A 126 -0.80 0.58 -23.79
C THR A 126 -0.35 -0.63 -22.98
N THR A 127 -0.68 -0.68 -21.69
CA THR A 127 -0.27 -1.75 -20.79
C THR A 127 -1.03 -3.04 -21.10
N ALA A 128 -0.32 -4.12 -21.41
CA ALA A 128 -0.93 -5.37 -21.89
C ALA A 128 -1.96 -5.96 -20.91
N THR A 129 -1.73 -5.86 -19.62
CA THR A 129 -2.68 -6.36 -18.59
C THR A 129 -3.99 -5.59 -18.62
N ASP A 130 -3.97 -4.27 -18.82
CA ASP A 130 -5.18 -3.45 -18.92
C ASP A 130 -5.92 -3.72 -20.24
N LEU A 131 -5.19 -3.79 -21.36
CA LEU A 131 -5.77 -4.08 -22.68
C LEU A 131 -6.52 -5.43 -22.72
N HIS A 132 -6.05 -6.40 -21.95
CA HIS A 132 -6.67 -7.73 -21.90
C HIS A 132 -7.56 -7.96 -20.69
N ASN A 133 -7.80 -6.93 -19.87
CA ASN A 133 -8.59 -7.01 -18.62
C ASN A 133 -8.13 -8.18 -17.73
N ARG A 134 -6.79 -8.33 -17.57
CA ARG A 134 -6.18 -9.41 -16.79
C ARG A 134 -5.86 -8.95 -15.39
N PHE A 135 -5.91 -9.89 -14.45
CA PHE A 135 -5.52 -9.63 -13.07
C PHE A 135 -4.08 -9.10 -12.99
N ALA A 136 -3.91 -7.95 -12.35
CA ALA A 136 -2.63 -7.31 -12.10
C ALA A 136 -2.30 -7.37 -10.61
N VAL A 137 -1.28 -8.16 -10.26
CA VAL A 137 -0.86 -8.44 -8.88
C VAL A 137 -0.55 -7.14 -8.10
N ASP A 138 0.13 -6.22 -8.75
CA ASP A 138 0.56 -4.95 -8.16
C ASP A 138 -0.62 -3.99 -7.91
N VAL A 139 -1.57 -3.90 -8.82
CA VAL A 139 -2.80 -3.13 -8.64
C VAL A 139 -3.64 -3.73 -7.52
N PHE A 140 -3.80 -5.05 -7.52
CA PHE A 140 -4.53 -5.77 -6.49
C PHE A 140 -3.93 -5.56 -5.09
N ALA A 141 -2.61 -5.72 -4.95
CA ALA A 141 -1.94 -5.52 -3.67
C ALA A 141 -2.09 -4.07 -3.17
N LYS A 142 -1.86 -3.08 -4.04
CA LYS A 142 -2.01 -1.66 -3.71
C LYS A 142 -3.44 -1.33 -3.27
N LYS A 143 -4.45 -1.81 -4.01
CA LYS A 143 -5.87 -1.57 -3.71
C LYS A 143 -6.27 -2.13 -2.34
N ASN A 144 -5.69 -3.26 -1.96
CA ASN A 144 -5.94 -3.91 -0.68
C ASN A 144 -4.97 -3.49 0.44
N GLY A 145 -4.06 -2.55 0.19
CA GLY A 145 -3.05 -2.09 1.15
C GLY A 145 -2.07 -3.20 1.57
N CYS A 146 -1.80 -4.15 0.68
CA CYS A 146 -0.95 -5.31 0.94
C CYS A 146 0.47 -5.13 0.41
N GLU A 147 1.45 -5.78 1.06
CA GLU A 147 2.82 -5.90 0.57
C GLU A 147 3.01 -7.11 -0.35
N ILE A 148 3.88 -6.97 -1.36
CA ILE A 148 4.27 -8.04 -2.28
C ILE A 148 5.70 -8.47 -1.97
N LEU A 149 5.89 -9.67 -1.45
CA LEU A 149 7.23 -10.12 -1.02
C LEU A 149 8.05 -10.80 -2.12
N ASN A 150 7.45 -11.24 -3.22
CA ASN A 150 8.14 -11.93 -4.30
C ASN A 150 7.82 -11.31 -5.67
N MET A 151 8.46 -10.18 -5.99
CA MET A 151 8.27 -9.48 -7.27
C MET A 151 8.69 -10.30 -8.50
N LYS A 152 9.59 -11.30 -8.34
CA LYS A 152 9.94 -12.22 -9.43
C LYS A 152 8.74 -13.10 -9.77
N ALA A 153 8.13 -13.73 -8.76
CA ALA A 153 6.93 -14.53 -8.97
C ALA A 153 5.74 -13.70 -9.46
N ALA A 154 5.62 -12.42 -9.07
CA ALA A 154 4.60 -11.52 -9.62
C ALA A 154 4.72 -11.32 -11.14
N LYS A 155 5.95 -11.27 -11.67
CA LYS A 155 6.19 -11.24 -13.12
C LYS A 155 5.78 -12.55 -13.79
N GLU A 156 6.07 -13.70 -13.18
CA GLU A 156 5.69 -15.01 -13.71
C GLU A 156 4.16 -15.18 -13.72
N VAL A 157 3.44 -14.71 -12.68
CA VAL A 157 1.97 -14.66 -12.66
C VAL A 157 1.44 -13.84 -13.84
N SER A 158 1.97 -12.64 -14.06
CA SER A 158 1.56 -11.76 -15.16
C SER A 158 1.83 -12.41 -16.53
N ALA A 159 3.00 -13.03 -16.71
CA ALA A 159 3.36 -13.73 -17.94
C ALA A 159 2.45 -14.94 -18.20
N ALA A 160 2.14 -15.74 -17.17
CA ALA A 160 1.24 -16.87 -17.28
C ALA A 160 -0.18 -16.44 -17.69
N LEU A 161 -0.72 -15.39 -17.06
CA LEU A 161 -2.04 -14.83 -17.42
C LEU A 161 -2.08 -14.30 -18.85
N LEU A 162 -1.03 -13.59 -19.31
CA LEU A 162 -0.94 -13.10 -20.69
C LEU A 162 -0.82 -14.24 -21.70
N ALA A 163 -0.16 -15.34 -21.33
CA ALA A 163 -0.08 -16.57 -22.13
C ALA A 163 -1.38 -17.40 -22.11
N GLY A 164 -2.43 -16.94 -21.41
CA GLY A 164 -3.71 -17.65 -21.31
C GLY A 164 -3.69 -18.87 -20.39
N LYS A 165 -2.64 -19.04 -19.58
CA LYS A 165 -2.56 -20.11 -18.56
C LYS A 165 -3.38 -19.75 -17.33
N SER A 166 -3.90 -20.78 -16.64
CA SER A 166 -4.53 -20.63 -15.34
C SER A 166 -3.47 -20.36 -14.27
N VAL A 167 -3.77 -19.45 -13.36
CA VAL A 167 -2.95 -19.11 -12.20
C VAL A 167 -3.71 -19.46 -10.93
N GLY A 168 -3.05 -20.11 -9.97
CA GLY A 168 -3.67 -20.47 -8.71
C GLY A 168 -3.92 -19.23 -7.82
N PHE A 169 -5.00 -19.25 -7.08
CA PHE A 169 -5.31 -18.26 -6.05
C PHE A 169 -5.61 -18.97 -4.74
N PHE A 170 -4.82 -18.69 -3.71
CA PHE A 170 -5.00 -19.18 -2.35
C PHE A 170 -5.19 -18.00 -1.41
N SER A 171 -6.08 -18.11 -0.43
CA SER A 171 -6.25 -17.07 0.59
C SER A 171 -6.67 -17.66 1.94
N ASP A 172 -6.03 -17.18 3.02
CA ASP A 172 -6.49 -17.38 4.40
C ASP A 172 -7.61 -16.40 4.78
N PHE A 173 -7.97 -15.45 3.90
CA PHE A 173 -8.96 -14.41 4.16
C PHE A 173 -10.16 -14.52 3.23
N PRO A 174 -11.35 -14.12 3.70
CA PRO A 174 -12.51 -13.98 2.84
C PRO A 174 -12.32 -12.84 1.83
N TRP A 175 -13.08 -12.86 0.75
CA TRP A 175 -13.05 -11.81 -0.28
C TRP A 175 -14.44 -11.35 -0.68
N GLU A 176 -14.49 -10.15 -1.26
CA GLU A 176 -15.65 -9.53 -1.88
C GLU A 176 -15.42 -9.39 -3.39
N GLY A 177 -16.48 -9.53 -4.16
CA GLY A 177 -16.41 -9.50 -5.63
C GLY A 177 -16.15 -10.88 -6.26
N GLU A 178 -16.10 -10.89 -7.59
CA GLU A 178 -15.84 -12.11 -8.37
C GLU A 178 -14.34 -12.36 -8.53
N LEU A 179 -13.95 -13.64 -8.51
CA LEU A 179 -12.56 -14.01 -8.77
C LEU A 179 -12.17 -13.60 -10.20
N PRO A 180 -11.10 -12.80 -10.40
CA PRO A 180 -10.70 -12.36 -11.72
C PRO A 180 -10.44 -13.48 -12.72
N LYS A 181 -10.79 -13.24 -13.98
CA LYS A 181 -10.61 -14.22 -15.07
C LYS A 181 -9.16 -14.66 -15.21
N GLY A 182 -8.95 -15.98 -15.21
CA GLY A 182 -7.63 -16.62 -15.29
C GLY A 182 -7.07 -17.04 -13.94
N LEU A 183 -7.67 -16.58 -12.82
CA LEU A 183 -7.37 -17.14 -11.50
C LEU A 183 -8.26 -18.37 -11.25
N VAL A 184 -7.68 -19.36 -10.56
CA VAL A 184 -8.37 -20.59 -10.12
C VAL A 184 -8.21 -20.70 -8.62
N LEU A 185 -9.33 -20.77 -7.91
CA LEU A 185 -9.30 -20.96 -6.46
C LEU A 185 -8.66 -22.31 -6.12
N CYS A 186 -7.74 -22.30 -5.15
CA CYS A 186 -7.05 -23.48 -4.65
C CYS A 186 -7.06 -23.49 -3.12
N GLU A 187 -7.23 -24.66 -2.54
CA GLU A 187 -7.12 -24.87 -1.07
C GLU A 187 -5.67 -25.15 -0.64
N GLY A 188 -4.79 -25.38 -1.61
CA GLY A 188 -3.35 -25.62 -1.37
C GLY A 188 -2.98 -27.07 -1.04
N THR A 189 -3.95 -27.97 -1.08
CA THR A 189 -3.77 -29.41 -0.77
C THR A 189 -4.05 -30.32 -1.96
N GLU A 190 -4.41 -29.74 -3.11
CA GLU A 190 -4.76 -30.47 -4.34
C GLU A 190 -3.52 -31.13 -4.98
N GLU A 191 -3.69 -32.32 -5.58
CA GLU A 191 -2.62 -33.05 -6.26
C GLU A 191 -2.10 -32.33 -7.53
N ASN A 192 -2.94 -31.53 -8.19
CA ASN A 192 -2.65 -30.84 -9.45
C ASN A 192 -2.83 -29.32 -9.34
N LEU A 193 -2.00 -28.68 -8.55
CA LEU A 193 -1.98 -27.22 -8.45
C LEU A 193 -1.35 -26.57 -9.70
N PRO A 194 -1.81 -25.37 -10.11
CA PRO A 194 -1.09 -24.56 -11.08
C PRO A 194 0.36 -24.34 -10.65
N GLU A 195 1.30 -24.31 -11.61
CA GLU A 195 2.71 -24.10 -11.31
C GLU A 195 2.97 -22.73 -10.65
N THR A 196 2.19 -21.72 -11.06
CA THR A 196 2.28 -20.35 -10.60
C THR A 196 0.99 -19.92 -9.93
N GLY A 197 1.10 -19.19 -8.83
CA GLY A 197 -0.09 -18.70 -8.13
C GLY A 197 0.18 -17.57 -7.16
N VAL A 198 -0.92 -17.00 -6.67
CA VAL A 198 -0.98 -15.93 -5.68
C VAL A 198 -1.46 -16.50 -4.36
N SER A 199 -0.75 -16.20 -3.28
CA SER A 199 -1.14 -16.55 -1.91
C SER A 199 -1.35 -15.28 -1.10
N VAL A 200 -2.55 -15.05 -0.57
CA VAL A 200 -2.88 -13.97 0.34
C VAL A 200 -2.91 -14.50 1.76
N SER A 201 -1.86 -14.23 2.53
CA SER A 201 -1.69 -14.79 3.86
C SER A 201 -0.75 -13.94 4.70
N ILE A 202 -0.95 -13.98 6.03
CA ILE A 202 0.01 -13.44 7.00
C ILE A 202 1.16 -14.41 7.31
N TYR A 203 1.02 -15.70 6.95
CA TYR A 203 1.94 -16.77 7.34
C TYR A 203 3.01 -17.06 6.29
N LYS A 204 4.26 -17.25 6.72
CA LYS A 204 5.44 -17.50 5.88
C LYS A 204 5.40 -18.85 5.16
N ASN A 205 4.75 -19.84 5.75
CA ASN A 205 4.62 -21.21 5.25
C ASN A 205 3.49 -21.41 4.22
N ARG A 206 2.66 -20.41 3.97
CA ARG A 206 1.55 -20.46 2.99
C ARG A 206 2.05 -20.22 1.56
N LYS A 207 2.77 -21.19 0.99
CA LYS A 207 3.33 -21.15 -0.37
C LYS A 207 2.94 -22.38 -1.15
N PRO A 208 1.66 -22.53 -1.53
CA PRO A 208 1.16 -23.79 -2.13
C PRO A 208 1.66 -24.02 -3.56
N PHE A 209 2.10 -23.00 -4.29
CA PHE A 209 2.53 -23.12 -5.69
C PHE A 209 4.06 -23.17 -5.79
N LYS A 210 4.58 -23.78 -6.84
CA LYS A 210 6.02 -23.81 -7.11
C LYS A 210 6.58 -22.39 -7.23
N GLU A 211 5.87 -21.51 -7.95
CA GLU A 211 6.14 -20.09 -8.04
C GLU A 211 5.00 -19.32 -7.34
N THR A 212 5.15 -19.06 -6.04
CA THR A 212 4.15 -18.37 -5.24
C THR A 212 4.46 -16.89 -5.09
N VAL A 213 3.52 -16.02 -5.47
CA VAL A 213 3.51 -14.61 -5.05
C VAL A 213 2.88 -14.53 -3.67
N SER A 214 3.64 -14.11 -2.68
CA SER A 214 3.11 -13.85 -1.34
C SER A 214 2.63 -12.41 -1.25
N ILE A 215 1.33 -12.24 -1.06
CA ILE A 215 0.67 -10.95 -0.80
C ILE A 215 0.27 -10.92 0.67
N VAL A 216 0.84 -9.97 1.40
CA VAL A 216 0.73 -9.90 2.85
C VAL A 216 -0.14 -8.72 3.26
N PRO A 217 -1.34 -8.97 3.83
CA PRO A 217 -2.21 -7.91 4.33
C PRO A 217 -1.74 -7.41 5.70
N PRO A 218 -1.89 -6.11 6.01
CA PRO A 218 -1.61 -5.52 7.32
C PRO A 218 -2.75 -5.84 8.30
N ALA A 219 -2.89 -7.11 8.66
CA ALA A 219 -4.02 -7.63 9.42
C ALA A 219 -3.66 -8.02 10.87
N VAL A 220 -2.39 -8.00 11.25
CA VAL A 220 -1.92 -8.38 12.59
C VAL A 220 -1.72 -7.16 13.47
N VAL A 221 -2.15 -7.23 14.71
CA VAL A 221 -1.88 -6.23 15.76
C VAL A 221 -0.95 -6.83 16.79
N LEU A 222 0.16 -6.16 17.05
CA LEU A 222 1.16 -6.54 18.05
C LEU A 222 0.91 -5.76 19.35
N GLY A 223 0.36 -6.44 20.34
CA GLY A 223 0.22 -5.89 21.69
C GLY A 223 1.47 -6.14 22.52
N MET A 224 1.99 -5.09 23.16
CA MET A 224 3.22 -5.19 23.95
C MET A 224 3.08 -4.57 25.34
N GLY A 225 3.86 -5.11 26.26
CA GLY A 225 4.07 -4.54 27.59
C GLY A 225 5.52 -4.72 28.01
N CYS A 226 6.07 -3.73 28.73
CA CYS A 226 7.42 -3.83 29.29
C CYS A 226 7.55 -3.05 30.60
N ARG A 227 8.64 -3.26 31.34
CA ARG A 227 9.04 -2.39 32.45
C ARG A 227 9.45 -1.03 31.90
N LYS A 228 9.25 0.04 32.70
CA LYS A 228 9.63 1.40 32.31
C LYS A 228 11.13 1.49 31.98
N GLY A 229 11.48 2.17 30.91
CA GLY A 229 12.85 2.38 30.47
C GLY A 229 13.51 1.09 29.96
N LYS A 230 12.74 0.18 29.38
CA LYS A 230 13.30 -1.01 28.73
C LYS A 230 14.08 -0.62 27.46
N ASP A 231 15.22 -1.27 27.24
CA ASP A 231 16.04 -1.01 26.06
C ASP A 231 15.34 -1.43 24.77
N THR A 232 15.53 -0.64 23.71
CA THR A 232 14.90 -0.84 22.40
C THR A 232 15.23 -2.19 21.76
N GLU A 233 16.46 -2.66 21.93
CA GLU A 233 16.90 -3.93 21.38
C GLU A 233 16.16 -5.13 21.98
N SER A 234 15.90 -5.13 23.29
CA SER A 234 15.11 -6.17 23.95
C SER A 234 13.64 -6.15 23.49
N VAL A 235 13.07 -4.95 23.28
CA VAL A 235 11.70 -4.80 22.77
C VAL A 235 11.60 -5.32 21.34
N ARG A 236 12.53 -4.94 20.47
CA ARG A 236 12.60 -5.41 19.07
C ARG A 236 12.74 -6.93 18.99
N LYS A 237 13.69 -7.52 19.73
CA LYS A 237 13.90 -8.98 19.76
C LYS A 237 12.66 -9.74 20.23
N ALA A 238 11.94 -9.22 21.22
CA ALA A 238 10.70 -9.83 21.70
C ALA A 238 9.61 -9.81 20.61
N ALA A 239 9.45 -8.69 19.88
CA ALA A 239 8.52 -8.54 18.78
C ALA A 239 8.87 -9.51 17.60
N GLU A 240 10.12 -9.51 17.15
CA GLU A 240 10.62 -10.40 16.10
C GLU A 240 10.43 -11.88 16.46
N LYS A 241 10.71 -12.24 17.73
CA LYS A 241 10.54 -13.60 18.22
C LYS A 241 9.08 -14.03 18.25
N ALA A 242 8.17 -13.14 18.65
CA ALA A 242 6.73 -13.42 18.60
C ALA A 242 6.28 -13.75 17.17
N LEU A 243 6.63 -12.91 16.21
CA LEU A 243 6.33 -13.12 14.80
C LEU A 243 6.98 -14.40 14.23
N LYS A 244 8.24 -14.64 14.59
CA LYS A 244 8.96 -15.85 14.16
C LYS A 244 8.31 -17.12 14.69
N THR A 245 7.92 -17.12 15.98
CA THR A 245 7.27 -18.28 16.60
C THR A 245 5.91 -18.56 16.00
N ALA A 246 5.16 -17.53 15.61
CA ALA A 246 3.88 -17.65 14.92
C ALA A 246 4.01 -17.87 13.40
N GLU A 247 5.24 -17.90 12.85
CA GLU A 247 5.53 -17.95 11.42
C GLU A 247 4.88 -16.81 10.61
N ILE A 248 4.69 -15.64 11.21
CA ILE A 248 4.04 -14.47 10.63
C ILE A 248 5.08 -13.55 9.99
N TYR A 249 4.72 -12.94 8.86
CA TYR A 249 5.50 -11.89 8.22
C TYR A 249 5.46 -10.61 9.06
N GLN A 250 6.58 -9.88 9.13
CA GLN A 250 6.62 -8.57 9.78
C GLN A 250 5.70 -7.57 9.08
N GLU A 251 5.64 -7.63 7.77
CA GLU A 251 4.80 -6.80 6.89
C GLU A 251 3.30 -7.00 7.15
N ALA A 252 2.92 -8.06 7.86
CA ALA A 252 1.54 -8.26 8.30
C ALA A 252 1.15 -7.41 9.51
N VAL A 253 2.13 -6.79 10.21
CA VAL A 253 1.86 -5.99 11.41
C VAL A 253 1.31 -4.63 11.02
N ALA A 254 0.05 -4.40 11.35
CA ALA A 254 -0.66 -3.17 11.04
C ALA A 254 -0.41 -2.04 12.06
N CYS A 255 -0.18 -2.39 13.32
CA CYS A 255 0.13 -1.44 14.39
C CYS A 255 0.72 -2.14 15.63
N LEU A 256 1.43 -1.36 16.43
CA LEU A 256 1.85 -1.68 17.78
C LEU A 256 0.82 -1.13 18.77
N THR A 257 0.51 -1.86 19.84
CA THR A 257 -0.44 -1.42 20.87
C THR A 257 0.06 -1.63 22.27
N SER A 258 -0.35 -0.77 23.22
CA SER A 258 -0.04 -0.89 24.64
C SER A 258 -1.05 -0.10 25.51
N ILE A 259 -0.77 0.01 26.80
CA ILE A 259 -1.51 0.89 27.72
C ILE A 259 -0.99 2.34 27.62
N ASP A 260 -1.82 3.33 27.89
CA ASP A 260 -1.56 4.78 27.76
C ASP A 260 -0.38 5.29 28.61
N ILE A 261 -0.12 4.69 29.79
CA ILE A 261 1.08 5.01 30.59
C ILE A 261 2.40 4.72 29.84
N LYS A 262 2.33 4.01 28.70
CA LYS A 262 3.45 3.67 27.81
C LYS A 262 3.52 4.53 26.55
N LYS A 263 2.66 5.53 26.40
CA LYS A 263 2.61 6.39 25.19
C LYS A 263 3.94 7.08 24.86
N GLU A 264 4.77 7.34 25.89
CA GLU A 264 6.09 7.98 25.77
C GLU A 264 7.25 6.99 26.00
N GLU A 265 7.00 5.67 25.96
CA GLU A 265 8.05 4.67 26.10
C GLU A 265 8.94 4.67 24.84
N GLU A 266 10.15 5.16 24.98
CA GLU A 266 11.10 5.37 23.86
C GLU A 266 11.32 4.10 23.02
N ALA A 267 11.37 2.93 23.66
CA ALA A 267 11.55 1.66 22.98
C ALA A 267 10.37 1.30 22.06
N PHE A 268 9.12 1.64 22.44
CA PHE A 268 7.95 1.41 21.60
C PHE A 268 7.85 2.42 20.46
N LEU A 269 8.17 3.69 20.72
CA LEU A 269 8.22 4.73 19.70
C LEU A 269 9.31 4.43 18.65
N SER A 270 10.47 3.97 19.11
CA SER A 270 11.57 3.55 18.22
C SER A 270 11.17 2.36 17.33
N LEU A 271 10.56 1.31 17.91
CA LEU A 271 10.09 0.15 17.13
C LEU A 271 9.01 0.53 16.12
N SER A 272 8.05 1.36 16.51
CA SER A 272 7.00 1.91 15.65
C SER A 272 7.59 2.69 14.47
N GLY A 273 8.59 3.54 14.72
CA GLY A 273 9.29 4.29 13.67
C GLY A 273 10.15 3.40 12.77
N GLU A 274 10.85 2.40 13.30
CA GLU A 274 11.66 1.45 12.52
C GLU A 274 10.81 0.59 11.56
N TRP A 275 9.63 0.18 12.02
CA TRP A 275 8.72 -0.65 11.23
C TRP A 275 7.70 0.16 10.41
N GLU A 276 7.74 1.49 10.52
CA GLU A 276 6.81 2.41 9.85
C GLU A 276 5.33 2.09 10.11
N ILE A 277 5.02 1.64 11.34
CA ILE A 277 3.66 1.30 11.78
C ILE A 277 3.20 2.23 12.91
N PRO A 278 1.89 2.55 13.03
CA PRO A 278 1.38 3.38 14.12
C PRO A 278 1.51 2.68 15.47
N PHE A 279 1.80 3.47 16.52
CA PHE A 279 1.72 3.04 17.91
C PHE A 279 0.44 3.61 18.53
N LEU A 280 -0.45 2.73 18.98
CA LEU A 280 -1.74 3.06 19.58
C LEU A 280 -1.73 2.69 21.05
N THR A 281 -2.33 3.54 21.89
CA THR A 281 -2.42 3.27 23.32
C THR A 281 -3.86 3.39 23.80
N TYR A 282 -4.19 2.62 24.84
CA TYR A 282 -5.51 2.53 25.42
C TYR A 282 -5.42 2.77 26.93
N THR A 283 -6.42 3.43 27.53
CA THR A 283 -6.53 3.56 28.97
C THR A 283 -6.77 2.21 29.64
N GLY A 284 -6.54 2.13 30.96
CA GLY A 284 -6.86 0.91 31.72
C GLY A 284 -8.35 0.55 31.64
N GLU A 285 -9.24 1.54 31.61
CA GLU A 285 -10.70 1.35 31.48
C GLU A 285 -11.05 0.75 30.11
N GLU A 286 -10.52 1.32 29.03
CA GLU A 286 -10.71 0.77 27.67
C GLU A 286 -10.18 -0.67 27.57
N LEU A 287 -9.02 -0.97 28.17
CA LEU A 287 -8.47 -2.32 28.16
C LEU A 287 -9.39 -3.34 28.84
N LEU A 288 -10.13 -2.95 29.87
CA LEU A 288 -11.11 -3.83 30.54
C LEU A 288 -12.32 -4.15 29.64
N GLU A 289 -12.63 -3.31 28.67
CA GLU A 289 -13.71 -3.54 27.69
C GLU A 289 -13.33 -4.56 26.59
N ALA A 290 -12.06 -4.96 26.48
CA ALA A 290 -11.63 -5.92 25.48
C ALA A 290 -12.38 -7.27 25.69
N PRO A 291 -13.05 -7.80 24.64
CA PRO A 291 -13.74 -9.07 24.76
C PRO A 291 -12.78 -10.26 24.75
N GLY A 292 -13.07 -11.30 25.49
CA GLY A 292 -12.32 -12.56 25.49
C GLY A 292 -11.76 -12.94 26.86
N GLU A 293 -11.04 -14.06 26.89
CA GLU A 293 -10.34 -14.57 28.06
C GLU A 293 -8.85 -14.31 27.92
N PHE A 294 -8.26 -13.66 28.91
CA PHE A 294 -6.87 -13.19 28.89
C PHE A 294 -6.04 -13.86 29.99
N THR A 295 -4.73 -13.95 29.76
CA THR A 295 -3.79 -14.53 30.71
C THR A 295 -3.58 -13.58 31.90
N PRO A 296 -4.08 -13.86 33.13
CA PRO A 296 -4.01 -12.91 34.20
C PRO A 296 -2.59 -12.72 34.73
N SER A 297 -2.32 -11.53 35.29
CA SER A 297 -1.07 -11.20 35.95
C SER A 297 -1.33 -10.27 37.14
N SER A 298 -1.17 -10.80 38.35
CA SER A 298 -1.33 -10.02 39.58
C SER A 298 -0.37 -8.83 39.65
N PHE A 299 0.86 -9.00 39.18
CA PHE A 299 1.84 -7.90 39.09
C PHE A 299 1.37 -6.78 38.15
N VAL A 300 0.88 -7.11 36.96
CA VAL A 300 0.39 -6.09 36.03
C VAL A 300 -0.83 -5.40 36.60
N HIS A 301 -1.73 -6.15 37.23
CA HIS A 301 -2.93 -5.58 37.86
C HIS A 301 -2.57 -4.57 38.97
N SER A 302 -1.57 -4.87 39.84
CA SER A 302 -1.17 -3.95 40.91
C SER A 302 -0.57 -2.63 40.41
N VAL A 303 -0.03 -2.61 39.17
CA VAL A 303 0.61 -1.42 38.57
C VAL A 303 -0.33 -0.63 37.66
N THR A 304 -1.19 -1.32 36.93
CA THR A 304 -1.97 -0.72 35.83
C THR A 304 -3.49 -0.77 36.07
N GLY A 305 -3.97 -1.47 37.08
CA GLY A 305 -5.39 -1.72 37.32
C GLY A 305 -6.01 -2.78 36.37
N VAL A 306 -5.26 -3.29 35.42
CA VAL A 306 -5.71 -4.36 34.49
C VAL A 306 -4.82 -5.59 34.63
N ASP A 307 -5.41 -6.77 34.50
CA ASP A 307 -4.74 -8.06 34.65
C ASP A 307 -3.84 -8.44 33.45
N ASN A 308 -4.06 -7.82 32.29
CA ASN A 308 -3.28 -8.07 31.08
C ASN A 308 -3.30 -6.87 30.15
N VAL A 309 -2.13 -6.35 29.77
CA VAL A 309 -2.00 -5.22 28.83
C VAL A 309 -1.85 -5.71 27.39
N CYS A 310 -0.88 -6.61 27.13
CA CYS A 310 -0.52 -6.94 25.75
C CYS A 310 -1.65 -7.67 24.97
N GLU A 311 -2.35 -8.63 25.57
CA GLU A 311 -3.45 -9.32 24.89
C GLU A 311 -4.66 -8.40 24.69
N ARG A 312 -5.05 -7.65 25.74
CA ARG A 312 -6.19 -6.74 25.68
C ARG A 312 -5.97 -5.61 24.67
N SER A 313 -4.79 -4.99 24.68
CA SER A 313 -4.47 -3.93 23.72
C SER A 313 -4.39 -4.47 22.28
N ALA A 314 -3.87 -5.69 22.07
CA ALA A 314 -3.87 -6.32 20.75
C ALA A 314 -5.29 -6.53 20.23
N VAL A 315 -6.20 -7.06 21.05
CA VAL A 315 -7.61 -7.29 20.69
C VAL A 315 -8.33 -5.98 20.37
N LEU A 316 -8.14 -4.94 21.17
CA LEU A 316 -8.74 -3.62 20.89
C LEU A 316 -8.18 -3.00 19.60
N GLY A 317 -6.87 -3.02 19.40
CA GLY A 317 -6.24 -2.52 18.18
C GLY A 317 -6.63 -3.29 16.92
N ALA A 318 -7.08 -4.54 17.10
CA ALA A 318 -7.65 -5.35 16.04
C ALA A 318 -9.15 -5.09 15.81
N GLY A 319 -9.75 -4.05 16.42
CA GLY A 319 -11.18 -3.77 16.31
C GLY A 319 -12.05 -4.85 16.97
N LYS A 320 -11.62 -5.36 18.12
CA LYS A 320 -12.20 -6.51 18.82
C LYS A 320 -12.04 -7.83 18.04
N GLY A 321 -10.92 -7.94 17.30
CA GLY A 321 -10.56 -9.12 16.52
C GLY A 321 -10.12 -10.32 17.37
N THR A 322 -9.63 -11.37 16.72
CA THR A 322 -9.30 -12.64 17.36
C THR A 322 -7.86 -12.67 17.85
N LEU A 323 -7.63 -13.06 19.10
CA LEU A 323 -6.29 -13.32 19.62
C LEU A 323 -5.71 -14.60 18.97
N ILE A 324 -4.64 -14.46 18.20
CA ILE A 324 -3.98 -15.56 17.48
C ILE A 324 -2.73 -16.07 18.18
N GLN A 325 -2.12 -15.26 19.06
CA GLN A 325 -1.07 -15.69 19.97
C GLN A 325 -1.28 -15.06 21.33
N LYS A 326 -1.44 -15.91 22.35
CA LYS A 326 -1.52 -15.49 23.74
C LYS A 326 -0.20 -14.90 24.21
N LYS A 327 -0.25 -14.22 25.37
CA LYS A 327 0.90 -13.58 26.01
C LYS A 327 2.12 -14.50 26.07
N THR A 328 3.20 -14.04 25.51
CA THR A 328 4.55 -14.57 25.75
C THR A 328 5.40 -13.53 26.43
N GLY A 329 6.37 -13.96 27.23
CA GLY A 329 7.25 -13.06 27.97
C GLY A 329 8.71 -13.42 27.78
N GLU A 330 9.55 -12.42 27.54
CA GLU A 330 11.00 -12.58 27.44
C GLU A 330 11.70 -11.31 27.92
N ASN A 331 12.71 -11.48 28.78
CA ASN A 331 13.55 -10.38 29.27
C ASN A 331 12.78 -9.16 29.78
N GLY A 332 11.61 -9.37 30.43
CA GLY A 332 10.77 -8.29 30.96
C GLY A 332 9.94 -7.56 29.91
N VAL A 333 9.84 -8.08 28.71
CA VAL A 333 8.91 -7.65 27.65
C VAL A 333 7.86 -8.73 27.46
N THR A 334 6.61 -8.36 27.29
CA THR A 334 5.49 -9.25 26.95
C THR A 334 4.92 -8.88 25.61
N THR A 335 4.53 -9.89 24.81
CA THR A 335 3.95 -9.74 23.48
C THR A 335 2.72 -10.60 23.33
N ALA A 336 1.76 -10.15 22.55
CA ALA A 336 0.61 -10.93 22.09
C ALA A 336 0.24 -10.49 20.67
N LEU A 337 -0.39 -11.37 19.88
CA LEU A 337 -0.81 -11.07 18.51
C LEU A 337 -2.31 -11.27 18.37
N ALA A 338 -2.99 -10.30 17.76
CA ALA A 338 -4.39 -10.40 17.39
C ALA A 338 -4.58 -10.15 15.89
N LEU A 339 -5.59 -10.78 15.32
CA LEU A 339 -5.95 -10.67 13.91
C LEU A 339 -7.18 -9.78 13.75
N ARG A 340 -7.10 -8.80 12.85
CA ARG A 340 -8.23 -7.96 12.41
C ARG A 340 -9.20 -8.77 11.56
N ASP A 341 -10.49 -8.41 11.56
CA ASP A 341 -11.42 -8.81 10.51
C ASP A 341 -11.02 -8.05 9.22
N TRP A 342 -10.27 -8.73 8.35
CA TRP A 342 -9.76 -8.18 7.11
C TRP A 342 -10.26 -8.99 5.92
N ARG A 343 -10.58 -8.33 4.82
CA ARG A 343 -11.14 -8.94 3.61
C ARG A 343 -10.47 -8.43 2.36
N ILE A 344 -10.34 -9.30 1.38
CA ILE A 344 -9.89 -8.98 0.03
C ILE A 344 -11.01 -8.29 -0.74
N ARG A 345 -10.65 -7.31 -1.58
CA ARG A 345 -11.54 -6.67 -2.56
C ARG A 345 -10.95 -6.82 -3.95
N PHE A 346 -11.71 -7.47 -4.83
CA PHE A 346 -11.33 -7.61 -6.24
C PHE A 346 -11.82 -6.45 -7.12
N GLU A 347 -12.83 -5.70 -6.67
CA GLU A 347 -13.42 -4.57 -7.40
C GLU A 347 -12.77 -3.23 -7.11
#